data_291ee38e4ba2b79438270f96c91df6c2
#
_entry.id   291ee38e4ba2b79438270f96c91df6c2
#
_cell.length_a   1.000
_cell.length_b   1.000
_cell.length_c   1.000
_cell.angle_alpha   90.00
_cell.angle_beta   90.00
_cell.angle_gamma   90.00
#
_symmetry.space_group_name_H-M   'P 1'
#
loop_
_entity.id
_entity.type
_entity.pdbx_description
1 polymer ?
#
loop_
_entity_poly.entity_id
_entity_poly.type
_entity_poly.pdbx_seq_one_letter_code
_entity_poly.pdbx_strand_id
1 'polypeptide(L)'
;MMDVPPNSAMPSTRGLNFFEADPNLPAVLALRAGPGEAERALPVLRELGEIAGTELDELATIADRNPPVLVTHDREGRRVDEIVYHPAYRRMQELGFCRFGFAAMSHRPGVLGWPGTVPHVVKYALSYVFVQAEFGLFCPISMTDSAARVLRLFGPDELRARYLPGLTSTSMETLLQSAQLITERTGGSDVGASECEARPADGYWEIWGEKWFCSNAGADVHLVLARPPGAPRGTRGLGLFLVPKLLPDGSRNRYVIRRLKEKLGSRSMPTGEYEFHGAVGYVVGQLDRGFHQMAEMINVSRLSNGMRAAALMRRALLEAAVHTKGRSAFGRALADLPLVREQLLELVLDAESAISIVLYAAAALDAADGGSEGHQRVVRILTPLIKYAVCRQARSAAGLSMNLRGGNGYIEEWPNARLLRDAYLGSIWEGAENVVALDVARAARKEAAHEALLADLEGRLARATDPVVSEDAAAVLRELASVREGFARFLDAWDDETEARITAWCDRLAAVTCAALLAEEADAEARQGRGYRKAAVARAYRLRRAERRDPLGWRTPPASVLRAILDGAQLDARALAAIS
;
A
#
# COMPACT_ATOMS: atom_id res chain seq x y z
N MET A 1 -18.07 -47.96 -13.69
CA MET A 1 -18.10 -46.58 -13.23
C MET A 1 -17.28 -46.53 -11.95
N MET A 2 -16.18 -45.80 -11.95
CA MET A 2 -15.47 -45.55 -10.70
C MET A 2 -16.35 -44.64 -9.86
N ASP A 3 -16.74 -45.10 -8.65
CA ASP A 3 -17.35 -44.25 -7.65
C ASP A 3 -16.36 -43.16 -7.26
N VAL A 4 -16.47 -41.99 -7.87
CA VAL A 4 -15.80 -40.79 -7.40
C VAL A 4 -16.50 -40.38 -6.11
N PRO A 5 -15.82 -40.37 -4.96
CA PRO A 5 -16.46 -39.96 -3.71
C PRO A 5 -17.00 -38.52 -3.89
N PRO A 6 -18.27 -38.24 -3.58
CA PRO A 6 -18.91 -36.97 -3.91
C PRO A 6 -18.49 -35.83 -3.02
N ASN A 7 -17.28 -35.65 -2.54
CA ASN A 7 -16.93 -34.48 -1.69
C ASN A 7 -15.44 -34.30 -1.37
N SER A 8 -14.54 -34.42 -2.32
CA SER A 8 -13.20 -33.84 -2.10
C SER A 8 -13.14 -32.43 -2.73
N ALA A 9 -13.68 -31.43 -2.01
CA ALA A 9 -13.52 -30.05 -2.42
C ALA A 9 -12.03 -29.66 -2.42
N MET A 10 -11.62 -28.85 -3.40
CA MET A 10 -10.26 -28.31 -3.42
C MET A 10 -10.04 -27.35 -2.24
N PRO A 11 -8.86 -27.35 -1.59
CA PRO A 11 -8.58 -26.43 -0.50
C PRO A 11 -8.76 -24.96 -0.92
N SER A 12 -9.53 -24.22 -0.15
CA SER A 12 -9.91 -22.83 -0.42
C SER A 12 -9.77 -21.98 0.84
N THR A 13 -9.46 -20.71 0.66
CA THR A 13 -9.45 -19.69 1.72
C THR A 13 -10.83 -19.08 1.95
N ARG A 14 -11.82 -19.41 1.12
CA ARG A 14 -13.19 -18.90 1.22
C ARG A 14 -13.79 -19.26 2.59
N GLY A 15 -14.35 -18.25 3.26
CA GLY A 15 -14.96 -18.43 4.58
C GLY A 15 -13.98 -18.34 5.75
N LEU A 16 -12.68 -18.17 5.52
CA LEU A 16 -11.72 -17.90 6.58
C LEU A 16 -11.83 -16.44 7.02
N ASN A 17 -11.66 -16.19 8.31
CA ASN A 17 -11.43 -14.84 8.80
C ASN A 17 -9.99 -14.41 8.47
N PHE A 18 -9.81 -13.41 7.57
CA PHE A 18 -8.49 -13.02 7.10
C PHE A 18 -7.62 -12.35 8.16
N PHE A 19 -8.23 -11.76 9.18
CA PHE A 19 -7.49 -11.26 10.33
C PHE A 19 -7.02 -12.41 11.24
N GLU A 20 -7.90 -13.33 11.61
CA GLU A 20 -7.55 -14.44 12.49
C GLU A 20 -6.57 -15.44 11.83
N ALA A 21 -6.60 -15.52 10.50
CA ALA A 21 -5.62 -16.29 9.74
C ALA A 21 -4.22 -15.65 9.70
N ASP A 22 -4.03 -14.44 10.24
CA ASP A 22 -2.74 -13.76 10.31
C ASP A 22 -2.18 -13.77 11.75
N PRO A 23 -1.26 -14.70 12.09
CA PRO A 23 -0.69 -14.78 13.44
C PRO A 23 0.28 -13.63 13.76
N ASN A 24 0.69 -12.83 12.76
CA ASN A 24 1.69 -11.78 12.89
C ASN A 24 1.07 -10.40 13.19
N LEU A 25 -0.02 -10.04 12.52
CA LEU A 25 -0.60 -8.70 12.59
C LEU A 25 -0.92 -8.21 14.01
N PRO A 26 -1.53 -9.02 14.91
CA PRO A 26 -1.90 -8.56 16.25
C PRO A 26 -0.70 -8.08 17.08
N ALA A 27 0.42 -8.80 17.01
CA ALA A 27 1.63 -8.47 17.76
C ALA A 27 2.32 -7.21 17.21
N VAL A 28 2.45 -7.10 15.89
CA VAL A 28 3.03 -5.92 15.24
C VAL A 28 2.18 -4.68 15.50
N LEU A 29 0.85 -4.80 15.42
CA LEU A 29 -0.06 -3.69 15.73
C LEU A 29 0.07 -3.23 17.19
N ALA A 30 0.10 -4.16 18.15
CA ALA A 30 0.25 -3.83 19.56
C ALA A 30 1.57 -3.12 19.85
N LEU A 31 2.67 -3.52 19.18
CA LEU A 31 3.98 -2.87 19.31
C LEU A 31 3.99 -1.46 18.72
N ARG A 32 3.31 -1.23 17.58
CA ARG A 32 3.36 0.05 16.85
C ARG A 32 2.33 1.07 17.32
N ALA A 33 1.10 0.64 17.64
CA ALA A 33 0.00 1.51 18.07
C ALA A 33 -0.05 1.72 19.59
N GLY A 34 0.64 0.88 20.35
CA GLY A 34 0.45 0.75 21.78
C GLY A 34 -0.76 -0.13 22.14
N PRO A 35 -0.75 -0.70 23.36
CA PRO A 35 -1.74 -1.72 23.75
C PRO A 35 -3.19 -1.19 23.73
N GLY A 36 -3.45 0.03 24.21
CA GLY A 36 -4.82 0.57 24.27
C GLY A 36 -5.46 0.77 22.88
N GLU A 37 -4.72 1.26 21.90
CA GLU A 37 -5.21 1.44 20.53
C GLU A 37 -5.34 0.08 19.82
N ALA A 38 -4.41 -0.84 20.06
CA ALA A 38 -4.50 -2.19 19.51
C ALA A 38 -5.71 -2.94 20.04
N GLU A 39 -5.96 -2.93 21.36
CA GLU A 39 -7.14 -3.58 21.97
C GLU A 39 -8.44 -3.02 21.41
N ARG A 40 -8.54 -1.70 21.23
CA ARG A 40 -9.71 -1.06 20.63
C ARG A 40 -9.91 -1.49 19.17
N ALA A 41 -8.84 -1.73 18.41
CA ALA A 41 -8.92 -2.15 17.03
C ALA A 41 -9.32 -3.63 16.84
N LEU A 42 -9.04 -4.51 17.81
CA LEU A 42 -9.27 -5.96 17.67
C LEU A 42 -10.70 -6.36 17.28
N PRO A 43 -11.77 -5.83 17.89
CA PRO A 43 -13.15 -6.18 17.50
C PRO A 43 -13.43 -5.80 16.03
N VAL A 44 -12.99 -4.62 15.61
CA VAL A 44 -13.18 -4.13 14.23
C VAL A 44 -12.37 -4.95 13.23
N LEU A 45 -11.14 -5.33 13.59
CA LEU A 45 -10.31 -6.20 12.76
C LEU A 45 -10.90 -7.60 12.58
N ARG A 46 -11.51 -8.18 13.63
CA ARG A 46 -12.20 -9.48 13.53
C ARG A 46 -13.41 -9.39 12.62
N GLU A 47 -14.27 -8.39 12.82
CA GLU A 47 -15.42 -8.16 11.94
C GLU A 47 -14.98 -7.96 10.47
N LEU A 48 -14.00 -7.11 10.26
CA LEU A 48 -13.47 -6.86 8.91
C LEU A 48 -12.83 -8.11 8.31
N GLY A 49 -12.11 -8.89 9.11
CA GLY A 49 -11.49 -10.15 8.67
C GLY A 49 -12.52 -11.18 8.19
N GLU A 50 -13.65 -11.29 8.89
CA GLU A 50 -14.77 -12.15 8.48
C GLU A 50 -15.38 -11.65 7.16
N ILE A 51 -15.68 -10.36 7.06
CA ILE A 51 -16.22 -9.76 5.83
C ILE A 51 -15.24 -9.92 4.66
N ALA A 52 -13.94 -9.73 4.89
CA ALA A 52 -12.91 -9.87 3.87
C ALA A 52 -12.80 -11.29 3.32
N GLY A 53 -12.93 -12.31 4.16
CA GLY A 53 -12.86 -13.71 3.75
C GLY A 53 -14.17 -14.29 3.21
N THR A 54 -15.25 -13.53 3.26
CA THR A 54 -16.59 -13.95 2.82
C THR A 54 -17.17 -12.98 1.79
N GLU A 55 -17.99 -12.02 2.21
CA GLU A 55 -18.74 -11.10 1.35
C GLU A 55 -17.82 -10.29 0.43
N LEU A 56 -16.76 -9.67 0.97
CA LEU A 56 -15.92 -8.76 0.21
C LEU A 56 -15.12 -9.48 -0.89
N ASP A 57 -14.58 -10.67 -0.63
CA ASP A 57 -13.83 -11.45 -1.64
C ASP A 57 -14.72 -11.91 -2.79
N GLU A 58 -15.98 -12.25 -2.50
CA GLU A 58 -16.97 -12.60 -3.51
C GLU A 58 -17.35 -11.37 -4.35
N LEU A 59 -17.65 -10.24 -3.71
CA LEU A 59 -17.96 -8.98 -4.39
C LEU A 59 -16.80 -8.52 -5.27
N ALA A 60 -15.57 -8.64 -4.79
CA ALA A 60 -14.36 -8.29 -5.54
C ALA A 60 -14.18 -9.16 -6.80
N THR A 61 -14.46 -10.46 -6.69
CA THR A 61 -14.43 -11.38 -7.83
C THR A 61 -15.50 -11.03 -8.87
N ILE A 62 -16.71 -10.68 -8.43
CA ILE A 62 -17.79 -10.26 -9.31
C ILE A 62 -17.44 -8.93 -10.00
N ALA A 63 -16.94 -7.95 -9.25
CA ALA A 63 -16.60 -6.63 -9.77
C ALA A 63 -15.41 -6.66 -10.76
N ASP A 64 -14.41 -7.52 -10.52
CA ASP A 64 -13.29 -7.71 -11.47
C ASP A 64 -13.75 -8.24 -12.83
N ARG A 65 -14.78 -9.10 -12.84
CA ARG A 65 -15.37 -9.67 -14.05
C ARG A 65 -16.39 -8.75 -14.73
N ASN A 66 -16.88 -7.74 -14.03
CA ASN A 66 -17.87 -6.78 -14.50
C ASN A 66 -17.32 -5.35 -14.33
N PRO A 67 -16.32 -4.95 -15.13
CA PRO A 67 -15.71 -3.63 -15.04
C PRO A 67 -16.72 -2.51 -15.29
N PRO A 68 -16.48 -1.30 -14.76
CA PRO A 68 -17.36 -0.16 -14.97
C PRO A 68 -17.42 0.25 -16.45
N VAL A 69 -18.58 0.77 -16.85
CA VAL A 69 -18.87 1.19 -18.23
C VAL A 69 -19.09 2.71 -18.27
N LEU A 70 -18.52 3.38 -19.27
CA LEU A 70 -18.76 4.79 -19.53
C LEU A 70 -19.96 4.95 -20.47
N VAL A 71 -21.01 5.64 -20.01
CA VAL A 71 -22.12 6.11 -20.83
C VAL A 71 -21.85 7.58 -21.17
N THR A 72 -21.48 7.86 -22.40
CA THR A 72 -21.08 9.20 -22.84
C THR A 72 -22.26 10.13 -23.09
N HIS A 73 -23.40 9.61 -23.57
CA HIS A 73 -24.59 10.38 -23.90
C HIS A 73 -25.86 9.70 -23.38
N ASP A 74 -26.84 10.49 -23.01
CA ASP A 74 -28.18 10.01 -22.70
C ASP A 74 -28.96 9.69 -24.00
N ARG A 75 -30.20 9.18 -23.85
CA ARG A 75 -31.08 8.85 -24.98
C ARG A 75 -31.47 10.06 -25.86
N GLU A 76 -31.31 11.28 -25.33
CA GLU A 76 -31.62 12.51 -26.04
C GLU A 76 -30.38 13.12 -26.73
N GLY A 77 -29.23 12.45 -26.66
CA GLY A 77 -27.97 12.89 -27.26
C GLY A 77 -27.20 13.91 -26.45
N ARG A 78 -27.63 14.21 -25.21
CA ARG A 78 -26.88 15.10 -24.32
C ARG A 78 -25.72 14.35 -23.69
N ARG A 79 -24.55 15.01 -23.64
CA ARG A 79 -23.35 14.41 -23.02
C ARG A 79 -23.49 14.33 -21.51
N VAL A 80 -23.35 13.13 -20.93
CA VAL A 80 -23.48 12.87 -19.49
C VAL A 80 -22.21 12.31 -18.87
N ASP A 81 -21.36 11.60 -19.61
CA ASP A 81 -20.14 10.91 -19.13
C ASP A 81 -20.37 10.23 -17.77
N GLU A 82 -21.39 9.41 -17.68
CA GLU A 82 -21.74 8.68 -16.48
C GLU A 82 -20.95 7.37 -16.40
N ILE A 83 -20.41 7.08 -15.23
CA ILE A 83 -19.78 5.78 -14.96
C ILE A 83 -20.81 4.86 -14.30
N VAL A 84 -21.18 3.81 -15.00
CA VAL A 84 -22.09 2.77 -14.51
C VAL A 84 -21.27 1.68 -13.85
N TYR A 85 -21.51 1.46 -12.57
CA TYR A 85 -20.84 0.44 -11.76
C TYR A 85 -21.75 -0.76 -11.56
N HIS A 86 -21.14 -1.96 -11.52
CA HIS A 86 -21.86 -3.16 -11.08
C HIS A 86 -22.32 -3.01 -9.61
N PRO A 87 -23.49 -3.54 -9.20
CA PRO A 87 -23.95 -3.47 -7.81
C PRO A 87 -22.95 -4.00 -6.78
N ALA A 88 -22.16 -5.04 -7.11
CA ALA A 88 -21.09 -5.54 -6.27
C ALA A 88 -20.05 -4.45 -5.92
N TYR A 89 -19.65 -3.62 -6.90
CA TYR A 89 -18.73 -2.52 -6.64
C TYR A 89 -19.36 -1.45 -5.72
N ARG A 90 -20.64 -1.13 -5.92
CA ARG A 90 -21.36 -0.19 -5.05
C ARG A 90 -21.42 -0.72 -3.61
N ARG A 91 -21.67 -2.02 -3.43
CA ARG A 91 -21.65 -2.62 -2.09
C ARG A 91 -20.25 -2.56 -1.45
N MET A 92 -19.19 -2.78 -2.21
CA MET A 92 -17.81 -2.59 -1.71
C MET A 92 -17.52 -1.13 -1.33
N GLN A 93 -18.06 -0.14 -2.07
CA GLN A 93 -17.96 1.28 -1.71
C GLN A 93 -18.66 1.57 -0.37
N GLU A 94 -19.86 1.01 -0.12
CA GLU A 94 -20.56 1.11 1.16
C GLU A 94 -19.72 0.54 2.32
N LEU A 95 -19.10 -0.62 2.12
CA LEU A 95 -18.20 -1.21 3.11
C LEU A 95 -17.00 -0.30 3.38
N GLY A 96 -16.28 0.12 2.33
CA GLY A 96 -15.02 0.86 2.47
C GLY A 96 -15.20 2.31 2.94
N PHE A 97 -16.14 3.06 2.34
CA PHE A 97 -16.34 4.47 2.68
C PHE A 97 -17.29 4.69 3.87
N CYS A 98 -18.33 3.84 4.02
CA CYS A 98 -19.36 4.08 5.02
C CYS A 98 -19.19 3.19 6.25
N ARG A 99 -19.19 1.85 6.09
CA ARG A 99 -19.10 0.93 7.23
C ARG A 99 -17.79 1.08 7.98
N PHE A 100 -16.65 1.06 7.26
CA PHE A 100 -15.32 1.18 7.87
C PHE A 100 -14.76 2.61 7.82
N GLY A 101 -15.30 3.49 6.99
CA GLY A 101 -14.96 4.91 6.99
C GLY A 101 -13.49 5.23 6.68
N PHE A 102 -12.82 4.44 5.83
CA PHE A 102 -11.37 4.57 5.58
C PHE A 102 -10.91 5.96 5.14
N ALA A 103 -11.73 6.67 4.35
CA ALA A 103 -11.41 8.03 3.91
C ALA A 103 -11.70 9.09 4.98
N ALA A 104 -12.50 8.76 6.01
CA ALA A 104 -12.93 9.67 7.06
C ALA A 104 -12.10 9.56 8.34
N MET A 105 -11.62 8.36 8.66
CA MET A 105 -11.13 7.99 9.99
C MET A 105 -9.92 8.80 10.47
N SER A 106 -9.07 9.31 9.57
CA SER A 106 -7.93 10.17 9.93
C SER A 106 -8.27 11.66 9.96
N HIS A 107 -9.53 12.03 9.70
CA HIS A 107 -9.94 13.43 9.52
C HIS A 107 -11.00 13.91 10.48
N ARG A 108 -11.82 13.01 11.00
CA ARG A 108 -12.92 13.35 11.92
C ARG A 108 -13.00 12.36 13.09
N PRO A 109 -13.37 12.84 14.28
CA PRO A 109 -13.62 11.96 15.42
C PRO A 109 -14.90 11.13 15.24
N GLY A 110 -15.03 10.09 16.03
CA GLY A 110 -16.25 9.27 16.12
C GLY A 110 -16.32 8.13 15.09
N VAL A 111 -15.43 8.06 14.09
CA VAL A 111 -15.39 6.96 13.13
C VAL A 111 -15.03 5.67 13.86
N LEU A 112 -15.81 4.60 13.66
CA LEU A 112 -15.66 3.31 14.34
C LEU A 112 -15.66 3.41 15.88
N GLY A 113 -16.25 4.47 16.44
CA GLY A 113 -16.29 4.71 17.89
C GLY A 113 -15.00 5.27 18.50
N TRP A 114 -14.01 5.71 17.68
CA TRP A 114 -12.84 6.40 18.21
C TRP A 114 -13.19 7.79 18.74
N PRO A 115 -12.76 8.16 19.96
CA PRO A 115 -13.09 9.47 20.54
C PRO A 115 -12.43 10.64 19.78
N GLY A 116 -11.24 10.41 19.23
CA GLY A 116 -10.54 11.30 18.30
C GLY A 116 -10.53 10.75 16.89
N THR A 117 -9.57 11.15 16.09
CA THR A 117 -9.26 10.52 14.80
C THR A 117 -8.61 9.16 15.04
N VAL A 118 -8.83 8.21 14.14
CA VAL A 118 -8.18 6.91 14.19
C VAL A 118 -6.69 7.10 13.83
N PRO A 119 -5.75 6.58 14.62
CA PRO A 119 -4.32 6.66 14.30
C PRO A 119 -4.02 6.01 12.93
N HIS A 120 -3.04 6.55 12.20
CA HIS A 120 -2.64 6.01 10.91
C HIS A 120 -2.23 4.55 11.00
N VAL A 121 -1.51 4.17 12.06
CA VAL A 121 -1.11 2.77 12.27
C VAL A 121 -2.31 1.82 12.35
N VAL A 122 -3.39 2.21 13.02
CA VAL A 122 -4.63 1.42 13.08
C VAL A 122 -5.34 1.42 11.74
N LYS A 123 -5.44 2.60 11.08
CA LYS A 123 -6.02 2.71 9.73
C LYS A 123 -5.32 1.76 8.75
N TYR A 124 -4.01 1.73 8.74
CA TYR A 124 -3.26 0.88 7.81
C TYR A 124 -3.36 -0.61 8.16
N ALA A 125 -3.52 -0.98 9.44
CA ALA A 125 -3.81 -2.36 9.83
C ALA A 125 -5.20 -2.83 9.34
N LEU A 126 -6.22 -1.99 9.50
CA LEU A 126 -7.57 -2.25 8.95
C LEU A 126 -7.54 -2.32 7.42
N SER A 127 -6.85 -1.36 6.78
CA SER A 127 -6.71 -1.32 5.33
C SER A 127 -6.03 -2.57 4.77
N TYR A 128 -5.01 -3.07 5.45
CA TYR A 128 -4.31 -4.30 5.09
C TYR A 128 -5.22 -5.54 5.11
N VAL A 129 -6.16 -5.62 6.05
CA VAL A 129 -7.13 -6.72 6.08
C VAL A 129 -8.13 -6.59 4.94
N PHE A 130 -8.66 -5.39 4.68
CA PHE A 130 -9.60 -5.12 3.59
C PHE A 130 -9.00 -5.46 2.22
N VAL A 131 -7.77 -5.01 1.98
CA VAL A 131 -7.12 -5.14 0.67
C VAL A 131 -6.70 -6.58 0.35
N GLN A 132 -6.61 -7.48 1.30
CA GLN A 132 -6.44 -8.92 1.02
C GLN A 132 -7.58 -9.46 0.14
N ALA A 133 -8.78 -8.85 0.21
CA ALA A 133 -9.92 -9.19 -0.63
C ALA A 133 -10.05 -8.26 -1.86
N GLU A 134 -9.88 -6.93 -1.68
CA GLU A 134 -10.14 -5.96 -2.75
C GLU A 134 -9.07 -4.87 -2.85
N PHE A 135 -8.28 -4.92 -3.91
CA PHE A 135 -7.18 -3.99 -4.18
C PHE A 135 -7.65 -2.71 -4.91
N GLY A 136 -8.55 -2.85 -5.90
CA GLY A 136 -8.89 -1.79 -6.85
C GLY A 136 -9.61 -0.60 -6.20
N LEU A 137 -10.66 -0.86 -5.41
CA LEU A 137 -11.44 0.16 -4.70
C LEU A 137 -10.58 0.94 -3.69
N PHE A 138 -9.54 0.32 -3.13
CA PHE A 138 -8.70 1.03 -2.16
C PHE A 138 -7.94 2.22 -2.77
N CYS A 139 -7.83 2.30 -4.11
CA CYS A 139 -7.30 3.46 -4.79
C CYS A 139 -8.23 4.70 -4.66
N PRO A 140 -9.52 4.66 -5.05
CA PRO A 140 -10.50 5.72 -4.75
C PRO A 140 -10.54 6.14 -3.28
N ILE A 141 -10.52 5.17 -2.36
CA ILE A 141 -10.50 5.43 -0.91
C ILE A 141 -9.25 6.25 -0.54
N SER A 142 -8.07 5.80 -0.95
CA SER A 142 -6.80 6.47 -0.67
C SER A 142 -6.71 7.87 -1.29
N MET A 143 -7.21 8.05 -2.52
CA MET A 143 -7.24 9.37 -3.17
C MET A 143 -8.20 10.33 -2.46
N THR A 144 -9.34 9.86 -1.97
CA THR A 144 -10.31 10.65 -1.22
C THR A 144 -9.75 11.07 0.16
N ASP A 145 -9.15 10.14 0.90
CA ASP A 145 -8.41 10.38 2.15
C ASP A 145 -7.28 11.42 1.95
N SER A 146 -6.47 11.24 0.92
CA SER A 146 -5.35 12.15 0.63
C SER A 146 -5.81 13.53 0.19
N ALA A 147 -6.92 13.63 -0.55
CA ALA A 147 -7.51 14.92 -0.94
C ALA A 147 -8.06 15.67 0.27
N ALA A 148 -8.71 14.98 1.21
CA ALA A 148 -9.14 15.57 2.47
C ALA A 148 -7.93 16.10 3.28
N ARG A 149 -6.80 15.36 3.31
CA ARG A 149 -5.55 15.83 3.95
C ARG A 149 -5.02 17.10 3.27
N VAL A 150 -4.91 17.12 1.95
CA VAL A 150 -4.43 18.27 1.18
C VAL A 150 -5.30 19.50 1.40
N LEU A 151 -6.62 19.35 1.35
CA LEU A 151 -7.54 20.47 1.63
C LEU A 151 -7.44 20.97 3.06
N ARG A 152 -7.28 20.09 4.04
CA ARG A 152 -7.09 20.47 5.44
C ARG A 152 -5.81 21.27 5.66
N LEU A 153 -4.71 20.89 4.99
CA LEU A 153 -3.40 21.54 5.14
C LEU A 153 -3.29 22.84 4.34
N PHE A 154 -3.83 22.89 3.14
CA PHE A 154 -3.55 23.95 2.18
C PHE A 154 -4.81 24.63 1.61
N GLY A 155 -5.98 24.02 1.75
CA GLY A 155 -7.21 24.53 1.15
C GLY A 155 -7.68 25.85 1.79
N PRO A 156 -8.15 26.84 0.99
CA PRO A 156 -8.87 27.99 1.52
C PRO A 156 -10.11 27.59 2.32
N ASP A 157 -10.55 28.45 3.24
CA ASP A 157 -11.67 28.15 4.14
C ASP A 157 -12.95 27.79 3.39
N GLU A 158 -13.24 28.47 2.28
CA GLU A 158 -14.41 28.20 1.44
C GLU A 158 -14.38 26.78 0.83
N LEU A 159 -13.22 26.35 0.33
CA LEU A 159 -13.09 25.01 -0.23
C LEU A 159 -13.14 23.94 0.87
N ARG A 160 -12.54 24.22 2.03
CA ARG A 160 -12.64 23.33 3.20
C ARG A 160 -14.09 23.16 3.64
N ALA A 161 -14.81 24.26 3.85
CA ALA A 161 -16.20 24.24 4.29
C ALA A 161 -17.11 23.50 3.29
N ARG A 162 -16.84 23.65 1.99
CA ARG A 162 -17.66 23.07 0.93
C ARG A 162 -17.40 21.58 0.69
N TYR A 163 -16.14 21.13 0.68
CA TYR A 163 -15.79 19.80 0.20
C TYR A 163 -15.35 18.83 1.30
N LEU A 164 -14.73 19.27 2.41
CA LEU A 164 -14.29 18.36 3.47
C LEU A 164 -15.43 17.53 4.08
N PRO A 165 -16.62 18.08 4.37
CA PRO A 165 -17.71 17.28 4.92
C PRO A 165 -18.09 16.10 4.03
N GLY A 166 -18.11 16.30 2.70
CA GLY A 166 -18.40 15.24 1.74
C GLY A 166 -17.25 14.25 1.59
N LEU A 167 -16.00 14.70 1.47
CA LEU A 167 -14.83 13.83 1.34
C LEU A 167 -14.60 12.96 2.58
N THR A 168 -15.08 13.38 3.74
CA THR A 168 -14.98 12.64 5.00
C THR A 168 -16.33 12.08 5.45
N SER A 169 -17.30 11.97 4.53
CA SER A 169 -18.61 11.41 4.85
C SER A 169 -18.53 9.89 5.00
N THR A 170 -19.35 9.36 5.90
CA THR A 170 -19.61 7.92 6.10
C THR A 170 -21.03 7.54 5.66
N SER A 171 -21.68 8.37 4.81
CA SER A 171 -22.97 8.09 4.18
C SER A 171 -22.85 8.19 2.67
N MET A 172 -23.35 7.21 1.93
CA MET A 172 -23.34 7.22 0.44
C MET A 172 -24.12 8.41 -0.14
N GLU A 173 -25.09 8.97 0.59
CA GLU A 173 -25.90 10.10 0.13
C GLU A 173 -25.11 11.41 0.08
N THR A 174 -24.15 11.57 0.99
CA THR A 174 -23.36 12.80 1.13
C THR A 174 -21.89 12.63 0.79
N LEU A 175 -21.48 11.40 0.46
CA LEU A 175 -20.10 11.09 0.12
C LEU A 175 -19.69 11.78 -1.17
N LEU A 176 -18.57 12.49 -1.12
CA LEU A 176 -17.83 12.94 -2.28
C LEU A 176 -16.55 12.13 -2.40
N GLN A 177 -16.26 11.62 -3.59
CA GLN A 177 -15.02 10.93 -3.89
C GLN A 177 -14.07 11.84 -4.65
N SER A 178 -12.77 11.64 -4.44
CA SER A 178 -11.74 12.39 -5.13
C SER A 178 -10.89 11.53 -6.07
N ALA A 179 -10.29 12.20 -7.05
CA ALA A 179 -9.24 11.68 -7.91
C ALA A 179 -8.07 12.67 -7.97
N GLN A 180 -6.85 12.15 -8.25
CA GLN A 180 -5.68 12.96 -8.56
C GLN A 180 -5.30 12.79 -10.03
N LEU A 181 -5.15 13.89 -10.76
CA LEU A 181 -4.91 13.89 -12.20
C LEU A 181 -3.57 14.58 -12.50
N ILE A 182 -2.52 13.77 -12.68
CA ILE A 182 -1.14 14.23 -12.88
C ILE A 182 -0.67 13.92 -14.28
N THR A 183 -0.71 12.64 -14.67
CA THR A 183 -0.14 12.13 -15.92
C THR A 183 -0.86 12.68 -17.15
N GLU A 184 -0.09 13.08 -18.15
CA GLU A 184 -0.55 13.49 -19.47
C GLU A 184 -0.09 12.47 -20.53
N ARG A 185 -0.55 12.58 -21.77
CA ARG A 185 -0.16 11.68 -22.85
C ARG A 185 1.34 11.77 -23.15
N THR A 186 1.93 12.93 -22.97
CA THR A 186 3.37 13.20 -23.14
C THR A 186 4.23 12.57 -22.06
N GLY A 187 3.65 12.18 -20.90
CA GLY A 187 4.35 11.50 -19.83
C GLY A 187 3.82 11.78 -18.43
N GLY A 188 4.30 11.02 -17.45
CA GLY A 188 3.92 11.14 -16.03
C GLY A 188 5.11 11.21 -15.08
N SER A 189 6.29 10.73 -15.49
CA SER A 189 7.50 10.75 -14.66
C SER A 189 8.11 12.15 -14.57
N ASP A 190 8.15 12.89 -15.67
CA ASP A 190 8.52 14.32 -15.71
C ASP A 190 7.28 15.19 -15.55
N VAL A 191 6.79 15.30 -14.32
CA VAL A 191 5.62 16.14 -14.01
C VAL A 191 5.86 17.62 -14.37
N GLY A 192 7.11 18.07 -14.35
CA GLY A 192 7.50 19.43 -14.70
C GLY A 192 7.25 19.80 -16.17
N ALA A 193 7.14 18.79 -17.05
CA ALA A 193 6.82 18.97 -18.46
C ALA A 193 5.31 19.07 -18.76
N SER A 194 4.46 19.09 -17.72
CA SER A 194 2.99 19.19 -17.89
C SER A 194 2.58 20.35 -18.79
N GLU A 195 1.71 20.06 -19.77
CA GLU A 195 1.17 20.99 -20.78
C GLU A 195 -0.24 21.51 -20.43
N CYS A 196 -0.88 20.92 -19.41
CA CYS A 196 -2.18 21.38 -18.95
C CYS A 196 -2.08 22.82 -18.43
N GLU A 197 -2.93 23.72 -18.93
CA GLU A 197 -2.93 25.14 -18.61
C GLU A 197 -4.03 25.50 -17.64
N ALA A 198 -3.77 26.54 -16.80
CA ALA A 198 -4.76 27.18 -15.96
C ALA A 198 -4.83 28.66 -16.31
N ARG A 199 -5.97 29.16 -16.78
CA ARG A 199 -6.18 30.57 -17.17
C ARG A 199 -7.03 31.28 -16.14
N PRO A 200 -6.64 32.47 -15.65
CA PRO A 200 -7.43 33.18 -14.64
C PRO A 200 -8.77 33.67 -15.22
N ALA A 201 -9.81 33.55 -14.41
CA ALA A 201 -11.16 34.06 -14.67
C ALA A 201 -11.69 34.76 -13.42
N ASP A 202 -12.90 35.35 -13.48
CA ASP A 202 -13.48 36.05 -12.35
C ASP A 202 -13.93 35.08 -11.24
N GLY A 203 -13.16 35.05 -10.15
CA GLY A 203 -13.39 34.18 -9.00
C GLY A 203 -13.00 32.71 -9.14
N TYR A 204 -12.47 32.26 -10.29
CA TYR A 204 -12.03 30.88 -10.53
C TYR A 204 -10.91 30.82 -11.58
N TRP A 205 -10.47 29.61 -11.93
CA TRP A 205 -9.52 29.34 -13.01
C TRP A 205 -10.16 28.43 -14.04
N GLU A 206 -9.85 28.63 -15.30
CA GLU A 206 -10.20 27.74 -16.39
C GLU A 206 -9.08 26.78 -16.67
N ILE A 207 -9.35 25.48 -16.52
CA ILE A 207 -8.37 24.41 -16.82
C ILE A 207 -8.55 23.93 -18.25
N TRP A 208 -7.45 23.88 -19.00
CA TRP A 208 -7.37 23.47 -20.39
C TRP A 208 -6.30 22.40 -20.59
N GLY A 209 -6.56 21.41 -21.43
CA GLY A 209 -5.63 20.32 -21.74
C GLY A 209 -6.19 18.96 -21.47
N GLU A 210 -5.31 17.96 -21.33
CA GLU A 210 -5.71 16.57 -21.14
C GLU A 210 -5.01 15.89 -19.96
N LYS A 211 -5.65 14.86 -19.39
CA LYS A 211 -5.02 13.93 -18.43
C LYS A 211 -5.30 12.49 -18.87
N TRP A 212 -4.27 11.61 -18.72
CA TRP A 212 -4.22 10.36 -19.45
C TRP A 212 -4.55 9.09 -18.64
N PHE A 213 -4.13 8.99 -17.39
CA PHE A 213 -4.44 7.90 -16.46
C PHE A 213 -5.19 8.44 -15.25
N CYS A 214 -6.48 8.74 -15.42
CA CYS A 214 -7.32 9.32 -14.40
C CYS A 214 -8.05 8.21 -13.64
N SER A 215 -7.43 7.71 -12.58
CA SER A 215 -8.05 6.72 -11.70
C SER A 215 -9.24 7.31 -10.96
N ASN A 216 -10.25 6.46 -10.66
CA ASN A 216 -11.55 6.90 -10.14
C ASN A 216 -12.26 7.92 -11.04
N ALA A 217 -12.39 7.57 -12.33
CA ALA A 217 -12.95 8.46 -13.35
C ALA A 217 -14.40 8.95 -13.08
N GLY A 218 -15.10 8.39 -12.10
CA GLY A 218 -16.41 8.85 -11.65
C GLY A 218 -16.37 9.83 -10.48
N ALA A 219 -15.19 10.25 -10.01
CA ALA A 219 -15.02 11.09 -8.83
C ALA A 219 -15.78 12.43 -8.92
N ASP A 220 -16.17 12.96 -7.75
CA ASP A 220 -16.93 14.20 -7.63
C ASP A 220 -16.02 15.43 -7.65
N VAL A 221 -14.77 15.27 -7.19
CA VAL A 221 -13.76 16.34 -7.21
C VAL A 221 -12.41 15.78 -7.67
N HIS A 222 -11.66 16.59 -8.41
CA HIS A 222 -10.37 16.22 -8.96
C HIS A 222 -9.31 17.20 -8.49
N LEU A 223 -8.17 16.70 -7.99
CA LEU A 223 -6.98 17.51 -7.78
C LEU A 223 -6.11 17.46 -9.04
N VAL A 224 -5.93 18.61 -9.69
CA VAL A 224 -5.31 18.74 -11.00
C VAL A 224 -4.10 19.65 -10.91
N LEU A 225 -2.96 19.21 -11.45
CA LEU A 225 -1.81 20.09 -11.70
C LEU A 225 -1.96 20.75 -13.08
N ALA A 226 -1.86 22.08 -13.11
CA ALA A 226 -1.90 22.85 -14.34
C ALA A 226 -0.98 24.09 -14.22
N ARG A 227 -0.55 24.63 -15.36
CA ARG A 227 0.40 25.72 -15.45
C ARG A 227 -0.32 27.06 -15.71
N PRO A 228 -0.19 28.05 -14.81
CA PRO A 228 -0.65 29.42 -15.06
C PRO A 228 0.14 30.12 -16.18
N PRO A 229 -0.44 31.14 -16.86
CA PRO A 229 0.26 31.92 -17.85
C PRO A 229 1.52 32.60 -17.29
N GLY A 230 2.63 32.53 -18.03
CA GLY A 230 3.90 33.14 -17.61
C GLY A 230 4.65 32.41 -16.50
N ALA A 231 4.10 31.32 -15.96
CA ALA A 231 4.79 30.51 -14.94
C ALA A 231 6.00 29.78 -15.54
N PRO A 232 7.11 29.60 -14.79
CA PRO A 232 8.32 28.96 -15.29
C PRO A 232 8.06 27.49 -15.66
N ARG A 233 8.91 26.94 -16.54
CA ARG A 233 8.94 25.50 -16.79
C ARG A 233 9.36 24.73 -15.53
N GLY A 234 9.11 23.42 -15.51
CA GLY A 234 9.40 22.57 -14.37
C GLY A 234 8.28 22.59 -13.31
N THR A 235 8.49 21.88 -12.22
CA THR A 235 7.48 21.68 -11.16
C THR A 235 7.15 22.95 -10.38
N ARG A 236 8.07 23.94 -10.34
CA ARG A 236 7.84 25.24 -9.67
C ARG A 236 6.80 26.12 -10.36
N GLY A 237 6.52 25.85 -11.63
CA GLY A 237 5.50 26.60 -12.39
C GLY A 237 4.12 25.94 -12.39
N LEU A 238 3.89 24.90 -11.59
CA LEU A 238 2.59 24.21 -11.53
C LEU A 238 1.80 24.65 -10.31
N GLY A 239 0.55 25.08 -10.55
CA GLY A 239 -0.47 25.27 -9.53
C GLY A 239 -1.27 23.99 -9.27
N LEU A 240 -1.82 23.87 -8.07
CA LEU A 240 -2.75 22.81 -7.71
C LEU A 240 -4.17 23.35 -7.70
N PHE A 241 -5.07 22.70 -8.42
CA PHE A 241 -6.46 23.11 -8.58
C PHE A 241 -7.43 22.00 -8.17
N LEU A 242 -8.46 22.36 -7.42
CA LEU A 242 -9.62 21.52 -7.20
C LEU A 242 -10.64 21.79 -8.31
N VAL A 243 -10.93 20.76 -9.09
CA VAL A 243 -11.88 20.80 -10.21
C VAL A 243 -13.10 19.94 -9.86
N PRO A 244 -14.26 20.53 -9.55
CA PRO A 244 -15.46 19.77 -9.21
C PRO A 244 -16.11 19.17 -10.46
N LYS A 245 -16.82 18.05 -10.31
CA LYS A 245 -17.65 17.46 -11.34
C LYS A 245 -18.89 18.29 -11.64
N LEU A 246 -19.55 18.76 -10.58
CA LEU A 246 -20.71 19.64 -10.67
C LEU A 246 -20.37 21.02 -10.13
N LEU A 247 -20.82 22.05 -10.84
CA LEU A 247 -20.71 23.45 -10.42
C LEU A 247 -21.74 23.79 -9.33
N PRO A 248 -21.64 24.97 -8.66
CA PRO A 248 -22.58 25.39 -7.62
C PRO A 248 -24.05 25.41 -8.05
N ASP A 249 -24.31 25.68 -9.32
CA ASP A 249 -25.64 25.69 -9.92
C ASP A 249 -26.17 24.31 -10.31
N GLY A 250 -25.42 23.24 -10.03
CA GLY A 250 -25.75 21.86 -10.38
C GLY A 250 -25.39 21.46 -11.81
N SER A 251 -24.92 22.39 -12.64
CA SER A 251 -24.48 22.07 -14.00
C SER A 251 -23.19 21.27 -14.02
N ARG A 252 -22.98 20.49 -15.08
CA ARG A 252 -21.70 19.79 -15.28
C ARG A 252 -20.58 20.77 -15.59
N ASN A 253 -19.41 20.49 -15.01
CA ASN A 253 -18.20 21.22 -15.34
C ASN A 253 -17.72 20.91 -16.78
N ARG A 254 -16.95 21.80 -17.38
CA ARG A 254 -16.52 21.80 -18.79
C ARG A 254 -15.35 20.87 -19.05
N TYR A 255 -15.52 19.58 -18.83
CA TYR A 255 -14.61 18.53 -19.24
C TYR A 255 -15.36 17.30 -19.75
N VAL A 256 -14.66 16.45 -20.47
CA VAL A 256 -15.20 15.20 -21.00
C VAL A 256 -14.30 14.02 -20.63
N ILE A 257 -14.94 12.86 -20.44
CA ILE A 257 -14.25 11.58 -20.36
C ILE A 257 -14.28 10.96 -21.74
N ARG A 258 -13.11 10.81 -22.38
CA ARG A 258 -13.02 10.25 -23.74
C ARG A 258 -13.34 8.76 -23.78
N ARG A 259 -12.75 8.01 -22.86
CA ARG A 259 -12.96 6.56 -22.69
C ARG A 259 -12.43 6.09 -21.35
N LEU A 260 -12.78 4.85 -20.97
CA LEU A 260 -12.10 4.11 -19.92
C LEU A 260 -10.99 3.25 -20.52
N LYS A 261 -9.93 3.05 -19.72
CA LYS A 261 -8.81 2.16 -20.08
C LYS A 261 -9.20 0.70 -19.84
N GLU A 262 -8.95 -0.16 -20.81
CA GLU A 262 -8.90 -1.59 -20.61
C GLU A 262 -7.55 -1.94 -19.92
N LYS A 263 -7.61 -2.66 -18.80
CA LYS A 263 -6.46 -2.83 -17.91
C LYS A 263 -6.18 -4.30 -17.59
N LEU A 264 -4.93 -4.60 -17.27
CA LEU A 264 -4.52 -5.93 -16.79
C LEU A 264 -5.18 -6.26 -15.44
N GLY A 265 -5.04 -5.40 -14.44
CA GLY A 265 -5.56 -5.53 -13.08
C GLY A 265 -6.37 -4.31 -12.65
N SER A 266 -6.83 -4.29 -11.40
CA SER A 266 -7.73 -3.27 -10.83
C SER A 266 -8.94 -2.98 -11.74
N ARG A 267 -9.51 -4.02 -12.34
CA ARG A 267 -10.57 -3.91 -13.35
C ARG A 267 -11.86 -3.35 -12.76
N SER A 268 -12.10 -3.59 -11.48
CA SER A 268 -13.27 -3.07 -10.74
C SER A 268 -13.32 -1.54 -10.68
N MET A 269 -12.15 -0.85 -10.76
CA MET A 269 -12.03 0.60 -10.62
C MET A 269 -11.86 1.27 -11.99
N PRO A 270 -12.65 2.33 -12.34
CA PRO A 270 -12.53 3.02 -13.62
C PRO A 270 -11.25 3.86 -13.69
N THR A 271 -10.56 3.81 -14.83
CA THR A 271 -9.45 4.72 -15.17
C THR A 271 -9.75 5.36 -16.52
N GLY A 272 -9.92 6.69 -16.54
CA GLY A 272 -10.35 7.44 -17.71
C GLY A 272 -9.23 8.24 -18.39
N GLU A 273 -9.55 8.75 -19.57
CA GLU A 273 -8.85 9.82 -20.28
C GLU A 273 -9.72 11.06 -20.22
N TYR A 274 -9.17 12.16 -19.69
CA TYR A 274 -9.90 13.42 -19.53
C TYR A 274 -9.42 14.48 -20.50
N GLU A 275 -10.35 15.30 -20.96
CA GLU A 275 -10.07 16.50 -21.74
C GLU A 275 -10.83 17.67 -21.14
N PHE A 276 -10.10 18.72 -20.76
CA PHE A 276 -10.61 19.93 -20.16
C PHE A 276 -10.80 21.02 -21.21
N HIS A 277 -11.96 21.63 -21.22
CA HIS A 277 -12.37 22.68 -22.16
C HIS A 277 -12.71 23.97 -21.39
N GLY A 278 -11.79 24.49 -20.62
CA GLY A 278 -12.03 25.60 -19.71
C GLY A 278 -12.79 25.19 -18.45
N ALA A 279 -12.49 24.00 -17.92
CA ALA A 279 -13.13 23.52 -16.70
C ALA A 279 -12.86 24.44 -15.51
N VAL A 280 -13.89 24.75 -14.74
CA VAL A 280 -13.78 25.56 -13.53
C VAL A 280 -12.92 24.84 -12.50
N GLY A 281 -11.85 25.51 -12.05
CA GLY A 281 -10.96 25.04 -11.01
C GLY A 281 -10.71 26.12 -9.96
N TYR A 282 -10.50 25.69 -8.73
CA TYR A 282 -10.20 26.55 -7.59
C TYR A 282 -8.80 26.27 -7.07
N VAL A 283 -7.98 27.29 -6.83
CA VAL A 283 -6.61 27.11 -6.33
C VAL A 283 -6.63 26.47 -4.94
N VAL A 284 -5.77 25.45 -4.78
CA VAL A 284 -5.50 24.84 -3.47
C VAL A 284 -4.13 25.32 -3.00
N GLY A 285 -4.12 26.12 -1.93
CA GLY A 285 -2.90 26.68 -1.33
C GLY A 285 -2.23 27.74 -2.19
N GLN A 286 -0.91 27.67 -2.36
CA GLN A 286 -0.11 28.65 -3.08
C GLN A 286 0.08 28.23 -4.55
N LEU A 287 -0.16 29.15 -5.47
CA LEU A 287 -0.19 28.89 -6.91
C LEU A 287 1.18 28.41 -7.47
N ASP A 288 2.27 28.89 -6.92
CA ASP A 288 3.66 28.56 -7.32
C ASP A 288 4.23 27.32 -6.58
N ARG A 289 3.44 26.71 -5.69
CA ARG A 289 3.81 25.54 -4.89
C ARG A 289 2.91 24.31 -5.13
N GLY A 290 2.17 24.29 -6.23
CA GLY A 290 1.17 23.24 -6.47
C GLY A 290 1.75 21.83 -6.47
N PHE A 291 2.93 21.61 -7.04
CA PHE A 291 3.58 20.30 -6.98
C PHE A 291 4.02 19.91 -5.55
N HIS A 292 4.50 20.85 -4.75
CA HIS A 292 4.85 20.59 -3.34
C HIS A 292 3.62 20.18 -2.52
N GLN A 293 2.49 20.86 -2.76
CA GLN A 293 1.22 20.54 -2.12
C GLN A 293 0.67 19.19 -2.57
N MET A 294 0.81 18.86 -3.86
CA MET A 294 0.47 17.54 -4.39
C MET A 294 1.40 16.44 -3.84
N ALA A 295 2.65 16.76 -3.48
CA ALA A 295 3.59 15.80 -2.93
C ALA A 295 3.11 15.23 -1.58
N GLU A 296 2.37 15.97 -0.77
CA GLU A 296 1.70 15.45 0.44
C GLU A 296 0.74 14.31 0.10
N MET A 297 -0.08 14.51 -0.93
CA MET A 297 -0.98 13.49 -1.45
C MET A 297 -0.20 12.27 -1.98
N ILE A 298 0.85 12.51 -2.75
CA ILE A 298 1.69 11.45 -3.34
C ILE A 298 2.35 10.59 -2.24
N ASN A 299 2.85 11.21 -1.17
CA ASN A 299 3.52 10.49 -0.08
C ASN A 299 2.55 9.56 0.68
N VAL A 300 1.37 10.06 1.04
CA VAL A 300 0.33 9.23 1.68
C VAL A 300 -0.14 8.13 0.74
N SER A 301 -0.30 8.42 -0.54
CA SER A 301 -0.68 7.45 -1.56
C SER A 301 0.39 6.38 -1.79
N ARG A 302 1.69 6.73 -1.73
CA ARG A 302 2.80 5.75 -1.77
C ARG A 302 2.80 4.81 -0.58
N LEU A 303 2.57 5.32 0.63
CA LEU A 303 2.43 4.46 1.82
C LEU A 303 1.22 3.53 1.69
N SER A 304 0.07 4.06 1.25
CA SER A 304 -1.12 3.26 0.94
C SER A 304 -0.84 2.18 -0.12
N ASN A 305 -0.02 2.48 -1.12
CA ASN A 305 0.37 1.53 -2.16
C ASN A 305 1.27 0.40 -1.60
N GLY A 306 2.21 0.75 -0.73
CA GLY A 306 3.01 -0.24 0.01
C GLY A 306 2.16 -1.14 0.90
N MET A 307 1.19 -0.58 1.62
CA MET A 307 0.23 -1.35 2.41
C MET A 307 -0.58 -2.32 1.53
N ARG A 308 -1.09 -1.84 0.39
CA ARG A 308 -1.81 -2.70 -0.57
C ARG A 308 -0.94 -3.85 -1.08
N ALA A 309 0.33 -3.58 -1.37
CA ALA A 309 1.28 -4.61 -1.78
C ALA A 309 1.56 -5.63 -0.66
N ALA A 310 1.70 -5.19 0.60
CA ALA A 310 1.84 -6.07 1.75
C ALA A 310 0.59 -6.95 1.94
N ALA A 311 -0.60 -6.40 1.76
CA ALA A 311 -1.87 -7.14 1.81
C ALA A 311 -1.96 -8.23 0.73
N LEU A 312 -1.53 -7.93 -0.50
CA LEU A 312 -1.47 -8.92 -1.58
C LEU A 312 -0.49 -10.05 -1.25
N MET A 313 0.68 -9.74 -0.66
CA MET A 313 1.63 -10.77 -0.22
C MET A 313 1.06 -11.64 0.89
N ARG A 314 0.34 -11.06 1.85
CA ARG A 314 -0.35 -11.84 2.89
C ARG A 314 -1.41 -12.75 2.28
N ARG A 315 -2.25 -12.24 1.37
CA ARG A 315 -3.23 -13.07 0.68
C ARG A 315 -2.55 -14.17 -0.15
N ALA A 316 -1.48 -13.87 -0.85
CA ALA A 316 -0.70 -14.84 -1.61
C ALA A 316 -0.16 -15.97 -0.72
N LEU A 317 0.40 -15.63 0.45
CA LEU A 317 0.84 -16.60 1.45
C LEU A 317 -0.33 -17.45 1.95
N LEU A 318 -1.47 -16.85 2.28
CA LEU A 318 -2.66 -17.57 2.78
C LEU A 318 -3.16 -18.58 1.75
N GLU A 319 -3.27 -18.17 0.47
CA GLU A 319 -3.67 -19.05 -0.63
C GLU A 319 -2.71 -20.24 -0.80
N ALA A 320 -1.39 -19.96 -0.78
CA ALA A 320 -0.36 -20.99 -0.92
C ALA A 320 -0.38 -21.96 0.28
N ALA A 321 -0.47 -21.43 1.50
CA ALA A 321 -0.46 -22.23 2.72
C ALA A 321 -1.69 -23.16 2.82
N VAL A 322 -2.89 -22.65 2.57
CA VAL A 322 -4.12 -23.44 2.60
C VAL A 322 -4.08 -24.52 1.53
N HIS A 323 -3.66 -24.19 0.30
CA HIS A 323 -3.57 -25.16 -0.78
C HIS A 323 -2.56 -26.26 -0.49
N THR A 324 -1.35 -25.91 -0.09
CA THR A 324 -0.26 -26.88 0.11
C THR A 324 -0.43 -27.77 1.34
N LYS A 325 -1.11 -27.28 2.38
CA LYS A 325 -1.50 -28.09 3.55
C LYS A 325 -2.63 -29.07 3.22
N GLY A 326 -3.58 -28.66 2.39
CA GLY A 326 -4.75 -29.48 2.05
C GLY A 326 -4.57 -30.41 0.85
N ARG A 327 -3.42 -30.38 0.16
CA ARG A 327 -3.12 -31.24 -1.00
C ARG A 327 -1.94 -32.16 -0.74
N SER A 328 -2.02 -33.36 -1.29
CA SER A 328 -0.96 -34.36 -1.18
C SER A 328 -0.46 -34.78 -2.55
N ALA A 329 0.84 -35.07 -2.64
CA ALA A 329 1.51 -35.70 -3.77
C ALA A 329 2.69 -36.52 -3.26
N PHE A 330 3.07 -37.56 -3.98
CA PHE A 330 4.20 -38.45 -3.62
C PHE A 330 4.08 -39.02 -2.18
N GLY A 331 2.85 -39.31 -1.75
CA GLY A 331 2.56 -39.92 -0.45
C GLY A 331 2.61 -39.00 0.77
N ARG A 332 2.71 -37.64 0.61
CA ARG A 332 2.74 -36.67 1.71
C ARG A 332 2.10 -35.35 1.31
N ALA A 333 1.77 -34.50 2.30
CA ALA A 333 1.25 -33.17 2.03
C ALA A 333 2.26 -32.35 1.21
N LEU A 334 1.78 -31.49 0.30
CA LEU A 334 2.67 -30.64 -0.50
C LEU A 334 3.54 -29.75 0.41
N ALA A 335 2.98 -29.22 1.50
CA ALA A 335 3.70 -28.40 2.47
C ALA A 335 4.89 -29.12 3.14
N ASP A 336 4.95 -30.45 3.10
CA ASP A 336 6.05 -31.25 3.67
C ASP A 336 7.17 -31.54 2.65
N LEU A 337 6.99 -31.18 1.38
CA LEU A 337 8.01 -31.32 0.34
C LEU A 337 9.12 -30.24 0.52
N PRO A 338 10.42 -30.60 0.47
CA PRO A 338 11.50 -29.66 0.77
C PRO A 338 11.46 -28.37 -0.05
N LEU A 339 11.28 -28.45 -1.38
CA LEU A 339 11.21 -27.27 -2.25
C LEU A 339 9.97 -26.41 -1.96
N VAL A 340 8.83 -27.01 -1.63
CA VAL A 340 7.60 -26.28 -1.27
C VAL A 340 7.79 -25.55 0.06
N ARG A 341 8.46 -26.18 1.04
CA ARG A 341 8.81 -25.52 2.31
C ARG A 341 9.66 -24.27 2.10
N GLU A 342 10.67 -24.34 1.24
CA GLU A 342 11.49 -23.18 0.88
C GLU A 342 10.64 -22.06 0.29
N GLN A 343 9.77 -22.38 -0.65
CA GLN A 343 8.89 -21.40 -1.28
C GLN A 343 7.87 -20.79 -0.30
N LEU A 344 7.35 -21.58 0.64
CA LEU A 344 6.48 -21.06 1.71
C LEU A 344 7.24 -20.15 2.67
N LEU A 345 8.50 -20.49 2.99
CA LEU A 345 9.33 -19.62 3.82
C LEU A 345 9.59 -18.26 3.12
N GLU A 346 9.90 -18.25 1.83
CA GLU A 346 10.06 -17.01 1.07
C GLU A 346 8.80 -16.14 1.14
N LEU A 347 7.60 -16.73 0.99
CA LEU A 347 6.34 -15.99 1.13
C LEU A 347 6.11 -15.45 2.55
N VAL A 348 6.51 -16.19 3.59
CA VAL A 348 6.46 -15.71 4.98
C VAL A 348 7.38 -14.52 5.18
N LEU A 349 8.63 -14.62 4.73
CA LEU A 349 9.61 -13.54 4.87
C LEU A 349 9.13 -12.26 4.18
N ASP A 350 8.59 -12.38 2.96
CA ASP A 350 8.09 -11.25 2.20
C ASP A 350 6.84 -10.64 2.86
N ALA A 351 5.85 -11.44 3.26
CA ALA A 351 4.61 -10.95 3.86
C ALA A 351 4.83 -10.28 5.22
N GLU A 352 5.65 -10.89 6.10
CA GLU A 352 5.87 -10.34 7.44
C GLU A 352 6.76 -9.11 7.43
N SER A 353 7.83 -9.09 6.62
CA SER A 353 8.68 -7.90 6.51
C SER A 353 7.94 -6.71 5.91
N ALA A 354 7.05 -6.96 4.95
CA ALA A 354 6.26 -5.93 4.30
C ALA A 354 5.28 -5.23 5.27
N ILE A 355 4.54 -5.99 6.09
CA ILE A 355 3.64 -5.35 7.05
C ILE A 355 4.41 -4.68 8.19
N SER A 356 5.56 -5.20 8.60
CA SER A 356 6.44 -4.59 9.61
C SER A 356 6.89 -3.18 9.19
N ILE A 357 7.43 -3.03 7.97
CA ILE A 357 7.89 -1.72 7.48
C ILE A 357 6.72 -0.76 7.21
N VAL A 358 5.57 -1.25 6.76
CA VAL A 358 4.37 -0.43 6.52
C VAL A 358 3.79 0.12 7.83
N LEU A 359 3.61 -0.71 8.86
CA LEU A 359 3.08 -0.24 10.14
C LEU A 359 4.09 0.62 10.90
N TYR A 360 5.39 0.37 10.74
CA TYR A 360 6.41 1.28 11.24
C TYR A 360 6.32 2.66 10.59
N ALA A 361 6.18 2.74 9.27
CA ALA A 361 6.01 4.01 8.56
C ALA A 361 4.69 4.72 8.94
N ALA A 362 3.62 3.96 9.19
CA ALA A 362 2.35 4.51 9.66
C ALA A 362 2.47 5.10 11.07
N ALA A 363 3.17 4.43 12.00
CA ALA A 363 3.45 4.95 13.34
C ALA A 363 4.39 6.18 13.29
N ALA A 364 5.36 6.18 12.38
CA ALA A 364 6.20 7.36 12.13
C ALA A 364 5.37 8.55 11.58
N LEU A 365 4.35 8.29 10.74
CA LEU A 365 3.43 9.31 10.25
C LEU A 365 2.56 9.88 11.38
N ASP A 366 2.06 9.05 12.31
CA ASP A 366 1.35 9.52 13.50
C ASP A 366 2.24 10.45 14.35
N ALA A 367 3.51 10.10 14.55
CA ALA A 367 4.46 10.92 15.28
C ALA A 367 4.82 12.22 14.53
N ALA A 368 4.96 12.16 13.20
CA ALA A 368 5.22 13.31 12.34
C ALA A 368 4.05 14.32 12.36
N ASP A 369 2.81 13.83 12.30
CA ASP A 369 1.60 14.66 12.43
C ASP A 369 1.46 15.25 13.85
N GLY A 370 2.03 14.59 14.85
CA GLY A 370 2.21 15.10 16.23
C GLY A 370 3.36 16.11 16.38
N GLY A 371 4.05 16.50 15.30
CA GLY A 371 5.10 17.54 15.31
C GLY A 371 6.53 17.04 15.43
N SER A 372 6.81 15.73 15.37
CA SER A 372 8.16 15.20 15.45
C SER A 372 8.94 15.38 14.13
N GLU A 373 9.89 16.32 14.10
CA GLU A 373 10.74 16.56 12.91
C GLU A 373 11.60 15.34 12.53
N GLY A 374 12.07 14.57 13.51
CA GLY A 374 12.81 13.33 13.26
C GLY A 374 11.97 12.33 12.46
N HIS A 375 10.72 12.13 12.87
CA HIS A 375 9.81 11.22 12.19
C HIS A 375 9.31 11.76 10.84
N GLN A 376 9.23 13.08 10.64
CA GLN A 376 8.98 13.65 9.30
C GLN A 376 10.05 13.21 8.31
N ARG A 377 11.34 13.24 8.69
CA ARG A 377 12.44 12.74 7.85
C ARG A 377 12.40 11.23 7.66
N VAL A 378 12.04 10.47 8.70
CA VAL A 378 11.82 9.01 8.58
C VAL A 378 10.72 8.70 7.58
N VAL A 379 9.55 9.34 7.66
CA VAL A 379 8.46 9.18 6.69
C VAL A 379 8.89 9.58 5.29
N ARG A 380 9.66 10.68 5.16
CA ARG A 380 10.14 11.21 3.89
C ARG A 380 10.95 10.20 3.08
N ILE A 381 11.77 9.37 3.72
CA ILE A 381 12.55 8.33 3.02
C ILE A 381 11.80 7.00 2.94
N LEU A 382 10.99 6.65 3.95
CA LEU A 382 10.27 5.38 3.96
C LEU A 382 9.20 5.29 2.87
N THR A 383 8.47 6.36 2.59
CA THR A 383 7.38 6.30 1.60
C THR A 383 7.85 5.91 0.20
N PRO A 384 8.91 6.50 -0.40
CA PRO A 384 9.45 6.01 -1.65
C PRO A 384 10.15 4.65 -1.51
N LEU A 385 10.86 4.38 -0.39
CA LEU A 385 11.54 3.09 -0.18
C LEU A 385 10.55 1.92 -0.13
N ILE A 386 9.46 2.05 0.63
CA ILE A 386 8.36 1.07 0.71
C ILE A 386 7.72 0.89 -0.67
N LYS A 387 7.39 1.99 -1.36
CA LYS A 387 6.82 1.93 -2.70
C LYS A 387 7.73 1.18 -3.67
N TYR A 388 9.04 1.41 -3.60
CA TYR A 388 10.04 0.73 -4.43
C TYR A 388 10.14 -0.76 -4.08
N ALA A 389 10.42 -1.10 -2.82
CA ALA A 389 10.77 -2.47 -2.42
C ALA A 389 9.54 -3.37 -2.30
N VAL A 390 8.53 -2.95 -1.52
CA VAL A 390 7.38 -3.79 -1.17
C VAL A 390 6.49 -4.07 -2.38
N CYS A 391 6.30 -3.08 -3.29
CA CYS A 391 5.50 -3.33 -4.50
C CYS A 391 6.20 -4.27 -5.50
N ARG A 392 7.53 -4.26 -5.56
CA ARG A 392 8.29 -5.25 -6.37
C ARG A 392 8.16 -6.64 -5.81
N GLN A 393 8.31 -6.81 -4.50
CA GLN A 393 8.19 -8.10 -3.82
C GLN A 393 6.79 -8.70 -4.01
N ALA A 394 5.73 -7.90 -4.00
CA ALA A 394 4.36 -8.37 -4.19
C ALA A 394 4.16 -9.09 -5.53
N ARG A 395 4.83 -8.66 -6.61
CA ARG A 395 4.77 -9.37 -7.91
C ARG A 395 5.35 -10.77 -7.82
N SER A 396 6.52 -10.90 -7.19
CA SER A 396 7.20 -12.18 -7.00
C SER A 396 6.39 -13.11 -6.10
N ALA A 397 5.87 -12.59 -4.99
CA ALA A 397 5.06 -13.36 -4.04
C ALA A 397 3.74 -13.85 -4.68
N ALA A 398 3.03 -13.00 -5.43
CA ALA A 398 1.82 -13.40 -6.14
C ALA A 398 2.10 -14.47 -7.21
N GLY A 399 3.19 -14.33 -7.97
CA GLY A 399 3.62 -15.32 -8.94
C GLY A 399 4.02 -16.65 -8.30
N LEU A 400 4.73 -16.61 -7.17
CA LEU A 400 5.12 -17.81 -6.42
C LEU A 400 3.91 -18.55 -5.86
N SER A 401 2.93 -17.80 -5.31
CA SER A 401 1.66 -18.37 -4.83
C SER A 401 0.87 -19.04 -5.96
N MET A 402 0.84 -18.42 -7.15
CA MET A 402 0.22 -19.00 -8.34
C MET A 402 0.89 -20.33 -8.71
N ASN A 403 2.23 -20.37 -8.74
CA ASN A 403 2.99 -21.59 -9.05
C ASN A 403 2.70 -22.70 -8.04
N LEU A 404 2.63 -22.39 -6.75
CA LEU A 404 2.34 -23.37 -5.69
C LEU A 404 0.94 -23.99 -5.82
N ARG A 405 -0.04 -23.25 -6.38
CA ARG A 405 -1.37 -23.78 -6.69
C ARG A 405 -1.41 -24.58 -7.99
N GLY A 406 -0.39 -24.49 -8.83
CA GLY A 406 -0.32 -25.16 -10.12
C GLY A 406 -1.35 -24.64 -11.12
N GLY A 407 -1.91 -25.52 -11.97
CA GLY A 407 -2.89 -25.12 -13.00
C GLY A 407 -4.09 -24.33 -12.46
N ASN A 408 -4.56 -24.67 -11.28
CA ASN A 408 -5.63 -23.91 -10.61
C ASN A 408 -5.22 -22.48 -10.22
N GLY A 409 -3.95 -22.18 -10.04
CA GLY A 409 -3.46 -20.82 -9.81
C GLY A 409 -3.52 -19.94 -11.06
N TYR A 410 -3.55 -20.54 -12.24
CA TYR A 410 -3.53 -19.84 -13.52
C TYR A 410 -4.93 -19.50 -14.09
N ILE A 411 -5.97 -20.17 -13.60
CA ILE A 411 -7.34 -19.96 -14.07
C ILE A 411 -8.10 -18.96 -13.20
N GLU A 412 -9.05 -18.24 -13.81
CA GLU A 412 -9.78 -17.11 -13.20
C GLU A 412 -10.80 -17.51 -12.13
N GLU A 413 -11.04 -18.82 -11.90
CA GLU A 413 -11.89 -19.30 -10.80
C GLU A 413 -11.23 -19.14 -9.43
N TRP A 414 -9.89 -18.99 -9.40
CA TRP A 414 -9.10 -18.82 -8.18
C TRP A 414 -8.53 -17.40 -8.07
N PRO A 415 -8.32 -16.88 -6.86
CA PRO A 415 -7.88 -15.50 -6.68
C PRO A 415 -6.45 -15.22 -7.17
N ASN A 416 -5.60 -16.24 -7.36
CA ASN A 416 -4.18 -16.08 -7.72
C ASN A 416 -3.97 -15.29 -9.02
N ALA A 417 -4.79 -15.50 -10.05
CA ALA A 417 -4.71 -14.76 -11.31
C ALA A 417 -4.98 -13.26 -11.08
N ARG A 418 -6.02 -12.90 -10.33
CA ARG A 418 -6.35 -11.52 -9.94
C ARG A 418 -5.25 -10.89 -9.08
N LEU A 419 -4.76 -11.61 -8.06
CA LEU A 419 -3.67 -11.12 -7.19
C LEU A 419 -2.42 -10.76 -7.99
N LEU A 420 -2.02 -11.60 -8.95
CA LEU A 420 -0.86 -11.35 -9.82
C LEU A 420 -1.09 -10.11 -10.70
N ARG A 421 -2.27 -10.01 -11.34
CA ARG A 421 -2.61 -8.86 -12.18
C ARG A 421 -2.59 -7.54 -11.39
N ASP A 422 -3.13 -7.53 -10.18
CA ASP A 422 -3.18 -6.35 -9.32
C ASP A 422 -1.79 -5.97 -8.77
N ALA A 423 -0.96 -6.96 -8.43
CA ALA A 423 0.40 -6.73 -7.92
C ALA A 423 1.30 -5.99 -8.93
N TYR A 424 1.13 -6.23 -10.23
CA TYR A 424 1.91 -5.51 -11.26
C TYR A 424 1.67 -4.00 -11.26
N LEU A 425 0.44 -3.56 -10.98
CA LEU A 425 0.12 -2.14 -10.95
C LEU A 425 0.88 -1.41 -9.83
N GLY A 426 1.07 -2.04 -8.68
CA GLY A 426 1.74 -1.48 -7.52
C GLY A 426 3.11 -0.87 -7.84
N SER A 427 3.89 -1.45 -8.72
CA SER A 427 5.22 -0.95 -9.09
C SER A 427 5.23 0.07 -10.25
N ILE A 428 4.08 0.32 -10.90
CA ILE A 428 3.98 1.19 -12.08
C ILE A 428 3.48 2.59 -11.71
N TRP A 429 2.31 2.67 -11.04
CA TRP A 429 1.67 3.95 -10.74
C TRP A 429 2.34 4.72 -9.59
N GLU A 430 2.05 6.02 -9.46
CA GLU A 430 2.58 6.92 -8.40
C GLU A 430 4.11 7.01 -8.38
N GLY A 431 4.70 6.89 -9.55
CA GLY A 431 6.12 6.81 -9.83
C GLY A 431 6.55 5.38 -10.14
N ALA A 432 7.10 5.18 -11.34
CA ALA A 432 7.74 3.92 -11.72
C ALA A 432 8.95 3.63 -10.81
N GLU A 433 9.38 2.38 -10.74
CA GLU A 433 10.46 1.92 -9.85
C GLU A 433 11.68 2.83 -9.85
N ASN A 434 12.18 3.22 -11.03
CA ASN A 434 13.36 4.10 -11.15
C ASN A 434 13.09 5.49 -10.56
N VAL A 435 11.91 6.07 -10.81
CA VAL A 435 11.54 7.40 -10.30
C VAL A 435 11.49 7.42 -8.78
N VAL A 436 10.94 6.39 -8.16
CA VAL A 436 10.89 6.32 -6.69
C VAL A 436 12.24 5.98 -6.07
N ALA A 437 13.09 5.19 -6.74
CA ALA A 437 14.47 4.96 -6.31
C ALA A 437 15.28 6.26 -6.31
N LEU A 438 15.14 7.09 -7.36
CA LEU A 438 15.74 8.43 -7.41
C LEU A 438 15.19 9.37 -6.34
N ASP A 439 13.94 9.20 -5.93
CA ASP A 439 13.37 9.98 -4.84
C ASP A 439 13.92 9.57 -3.46
N VAL A 440 14.27 8.30 -3.25
CA VAL A 440 15.05 7.84 -2.06
C VAL A 440 16.40 8.55 -2.02
N ALA A 441 17.15 8.60 -3.13
CA ALA A 441 18.42 9.33 -3.21
C ALA A 441 18.23 10.83 -2.94
N ARG A 442 17.15 11.43 -3.46
CA ARG A 442 16.83 12.85 -3.22
C ARG A 442 16.56 13.12 -1.74
N ALA A 443 15.77 12.28 -1.07
CA ALA A 443 15.49 12.39 0.36
C ALA A 443 16.79 12.26 1.20
N ALA A 444 17.66 11.35 0.81
CA ALA A 444 18.94 11.16 1.49
C ALA A 444 19.88 12.35 1.29
N ARG A 445 20.05 12.82 0.03
CA ARG A 445 21.03 13.89 -0.31
C ARG A 445 20.59 15.28 0.16
N LYS A 446 19.29 15.59 0.09
CA LYS A 446 18.81 16.94 0.40
C LYS A 446 18.39 17.13 1.85
N GLU A 447 17.96 16.07 2.51
CA GLU A 447 17.29 16.13 3.81
C GLU A 447 17.98 15.24 4.87
N ALA A 448 19.06 14.54 4.50
CA ALA A 448 19.73 13.51 5.34
C ALA A 448 18.72 12.52 5.97
N ALA A 449 17.63 12.23 5.27
CA ALA A 449 16.53 11.44 5.79
C ALA A 449 16.92 9.98 6.11
N HIS A 450 17.94 9.45 5.43
CA HIS A 450 18.51 8.13 5.72
C HIS A 450 19.18 8.09 7.09
N GLU A 451 19.84 9.16 7.52
CA GLU A 451 20.46 9.23 8.85
C GLU A 451 19.40 9.19 9.95
N ALA A 452 18.28 9.89 9.78
CA ALA A 452 17.17 9.84 10.72
C ALA A 452 16.57 8.43 10.83
N LEU A 453 16.41 7.73 9.69
CA LEU A 453 15.94 6.35 9.66
C LEU A 453 16.91 5.40 10.37
N LEU A 454 18.19 5.44 10.01
CA LEU A 454 19.21 4.54 10.58
C LEU A 454 19.38 4.77 12.09
N ALA A 455 19.38 6.03 12.55
CA ALA A 455 19.47 6.36 13.96
C ALA A 455 18.25 5.87 14.78
N ASP A 456 17.02 5.97 14.22
CA ASP A 456 15.83 5.45 14.90
C ASP A 456 15.87 3.91 15.00
N LEU A 457 16.28 3.23 13.94
CA LEU A 457 16.43 1.77 13.95
C LEU A 457 17.49 1.29 14.93
N GLU A 458 18.65 1.96 15.00
CA GLU A 458 19.70 1.66 15.97
C GLU A 458 19.21 1.86 17.41
N GLY A 459 18.51 2.97 17.69
CA GLY A 459 17.92 3.24 18.98
C GLY A 459 16.87 2.19 19.40
N ARG A 460 16.15 1.59 18.46
CA ARG A 460 15.21 0.48 18.69
C ARG A 460 15.94 -0.80 19.06
N LEU A 461 16.94 -1.19 18.26
CA LEU A 461 17.71 -2.42 18.48
C LEU A 461 18.57 -2.36 19.76
N ALA A 462 19.07 -1.18 20.13
CA ALA A 462 19.81 -1.00 21.39
C ALA A 462 18.98 -1.32 22.65
N ARG A 463 17.65 -1.37 22.53
CA ARG A 463 16.71 -1.76 23.60
C ARG A 463 16.40 -3.25 23.63
N ALA A 464 16.91 -4.04 22.69
CA ALA A 464 16.73 -5.49 22.69
C ALA A 464 17.49 -6.12 23.89
N THR A 465 16.77 -6.87 24.71
CA THR A 465 17.29 -7.43 25.95
C THR A 465 17.13 -8.94 26.08
N ASP A 466 16.33 -9.57 25.23
CA ASP A 466 16.23 -11.03 25.24
C ASP A 466 17.56 -11.67 24.81
N PRO A 467 18.12 -12.59 25.59
CA PRO A 467 19.46 -13.15 25.31
C PRO A 467 19.57 -13.89 23.98
N VAL A 468 18.47 -14.50 23.51
CA VAL A 468 18.44 -15.28 22.27
C VAL A 468 18.35 -14.36 21.04
N VAL A 469 17.64 -13.24 21.17
CA VAL A 469 17.44 -12.26 20.08
C VAL A 469 18.60 -11.26 20.02
N SER A 470 19.28 -10.98 21.12
CA SER A 470 20.35 -9.97 21.19
C SER A 470 21.51 -10.23 20.24
N GLU A 471 21.85 -11.50 19.95
CA GLU A 471 22.86 -11.86 18.96
C GLU A 471 22.45 -11.43 17.54
N ASP A 472 21.19 -11.71 17.16
CA ASP A 472 20.63 -11.29 15.87
C ASP A 472 20.54 -9.76 15.79
N ALA A 473 20.12 -9.09 16.86
CA ALA A 473 20.08 -7.63 16.93
C ALA A 473 21.47 -7.01 16.75
N ALA A 474 22.50 -7.56 17.40
CA ALA A 474 23.88 -7.11 17.22
C ALA A 474 24.41 -7.32 15.80
N ALA A 475 24.02 -8.41 15.13
CA ALA A 475 24.37 -8.64 13.74
C ALA A 475 23.71 -7.59 12.82
N VAL A 476 22.43 -7.28 13.05
CA VAL A 476 21.72 -6.23 12.29
C VAL A 476 22.31 -4.85 12.54
N LEU A 477 22.73 -4.52 13.75
CA LEU A 477 23.43 -3.27 14.06
C LEU A 477 24.72 -3.11 13.24
N ARG A 478 25.50 -4.19 13.07
CA ARG A 478 26.69 -4.16 12.20
C ARG A 478 26.33 -3.90 10.73
N GLU A 479 25.24 -4.50 10.26
CA GLU A 479 24.75 -4.24 8.88
C GLU A 479 24.25 -2.80 8.72
N LEU A 480 23.54 -2.23 9.69
CA LEU A 480 23.12 -0.82 9.68
C LEU A 480 24.34 0.12 9.59
N ALA A 481 25.40 -0.12 10.40
CA ALA A 481 26.63 0.65 10.32
C ALA A 481 27.31 0.53 8.95
N SER A 482 27.40 -0.68 8.39
CA SER A 482 27.94 -0.91 7.04
C SER A 482 27.14 -0.20 5.95
N VAL A 483 25.79 -0.19 6.06
CA VAL A 483 24.92 0.54 5.14
C VAL A 483 25.10 2.03 5.27
N ARG A 484 25.18 2.57 6.49
CA ARG A 484 25.43 4.00 6.72
C ARG A 484 26.69 4.47 6.01
N GLU A 485 27.83 3.82 6.28
CA GLU A 485 29.10 4.18 5.69
C GLU A 485 29.11 4.01 4.16
N GLY A 486 28.60 2.89 3.66
CA GLY A 486 28.59 2.59 2.23
C GLY A 486 27.67 3.52 1.46
N PHE A 487 26.48 3.81 1.99
CA PHE A 487 25.52 4.69 1.34
C PHE A 487 25.97 6.15 1.36
N ALA A 488 26.61 6.61 2.46
CA ALA A 488 27.19 7.94 2.50
C ALA A 488 28.24 8.12 1.39
N ARG A 489 29.22 7.19 1.30
CA ARG A 489 30.23 7.22 0.21
C ARG A 489 29.58 7.18 -1.19
N PHE A 490 28.53 6.41 -1.37
CA PHE A 490 27.78 6.34 -2.63
C PHE A 490 27.12 7.68 -2.98
N LEU A 491 26.52 8.36 -1.99
CA LEU A 491 25.86 9.65 -2.20
C LEU A 491 26.87 10.79 -2.46
N ASP A 492 28.06 10.72 -1.86
CA ASP A 492 29.14 11.69 -2.09
C ASP A 492 29.73 11.59 -3.51
N ALA A 493 29.76 10.37 -4.06
CA ALA A 493 30.28 10.09 -5.42
C ALA A 493 29.18 10.16 -6.50
N TRP A 494 28.12 10.95 -6.31
CA TRP A 494 26.96 10.98 -7.18
C TRP A 494 27.25 11.51 -8.58
N ASP A 495 27.12 10.65 -9.59
CA ASP A 495 27.21 10.91 -11.02
C ASP A 495 26.24 9.98 -11.79
N ASP A 496 26.25 10.00 -13.11
CA ASP A 496 25.35 9.16 -13.94
C ASP A 496 25.59 7.66 -13.74
N GLU A 497 26.84 7.23 -13.46
CA GLU A 497 27.15 5.83 -13.22
C GLU A 497 26.68 5.36 -11.84
N THR A 498 26.83 6.20 -10.83
CA THR A 498 26.32 5.92 -9.48
C THR A 498 24.81 5.97 -9.46
N GLU A 499 24.17 6.91 -10.18
CA GLU A 499 22.72 6.96 -10.34
C GLU A 499 22.16 5.62 -10.84
N ALA A 500 22.80 4.99 -11.82
CA ALA A 500 22.40 3.70 -12.35
C ALA A 500 22.41 2.56 -11.30
N ARG A 501 23.11 2.73 -10.17
CA ARG A 501 23.23 1.74 -9.09
C ARG A 501 22.32 2.03 -7.89
N ILE A 502 21.51 3.09 -7.92
CA ILE A 502 20.67 3.48 -6.78
C ILE A 502 19.70 2.37 -6.35
N THR A 503 19.21 1.58 -7.30
CA THR A 503 18.31 0.45 -7.01
C THR A 503 18.93 -0.60 -6.08
N ALA A 504 20.23 -0.90 -6.24
CA ALA A 504 20.93 -1.82 -5.36
C ALA A 504 21.04 -1.28 -3.92
N TRP A 505 21.20 0.03 -3.77
CA TRP A 505 21.19 0.68 -2.45
C TRP A 505 19.80 0.74 -1.83
N CYS A 506 18.76 0.99 -2.63
CA CYS A 506 17.38 0.90 -2.16
C CYS A 506 17.05 -0.53 -1.67
N ASP A 507 17.44 -1.56 -2.41
CA ASP A 507 17.27 -2.96 -1.99
C ASP A 507 17.98 -3.22 -0.66
N ARG A 508 19.22 -2.77 -0.52
CA ARG A 508 20.00 -2.97 0.71
C ARG A 508 19.42 -2.20 1.91
N LEU A 509 19.04 -0.93 1.70
CA LEU A 509 18.42 -0.11 2.75
C LEU A 509 17.08 -0.69 3.20
N ALA A 510 16.25 -1.16 2.28
CA ALA A 510 15.00 -1.84 2.61
C ALA A 510 15.25 -3.14 3.39
N ALA A 511 16.22 -3.95 2.96
CA ALA A 511 16.53 -5.21 3.62
C ALA A 511 17.01 -5.02 5.07
N VAL A 512 17.92 -4.08 5.32
CA VAL A 512 18.38 -3.84 6.70
C VAL A 512 17.30 -3.18 7.57
N THR A 513 16.46 -2.31 6.98
CA THR A 513 15.30 -1.73 7.67
C THR A 513 14.34 -2.82 8.13
N CYS A 514 13.95 -3.72 7.24
CA CYS A 514 13.07 -4.85 7.58
C CYS A 514 13.72 -5.80 8.60
N ALA A 515 15.01 -6.09 8.45
CA ALA A 515 15.73 -6.94 9.43
C ALA A 515 15.73 -6.32 10.83
N ALA A 516 15.93 -5.00 10.93
CA ALA A 516 15.90 -4.28 12.21
C ALA A 516 14.51 -4.32 12.86
N LEU A 517 13.45 -4.10 12.07
CA LEU A 517 12.07 -4.14 12.57
C LEU A 517 11.66 -5.55 13.01
N LEU A 518 12.01 -6.57 12.24
CA LEU A 518 11.73 -7.97 12.58
C LEU A 518 12.48 -8.39 13.86
N ALA A 519 13.72 -7.92 14.07
CA ALA A 519 14.48 -8.19 15.30
C ALA A 519 13.87 -7.47 16.52
N GLU A 520 13.43 -6.22 16.38
CA GLU A 520 12.69 -5.49 17.44
C GLU A 520 11.40 -6.23 17.81
N GLU A 521 10.63 -6.68 16.83
CA GLU A 521 9.39 -7.45 17.02
C GLU A 521 9.66 -8.79 17.70
N ALA A 522 10.75 -9.47 17.32
CA ALA A 522 11.17 -10.72 17.95
C ALA A 522 11.53 -10.55 19.43
N ASP A 523 12.29 -9.48 19.78
CA ASP A 523 12.61 -9.16 21.18
C ASP A 523 11.34 -8.85 21.99
N ALA A 524 10.42 -8.09 21.41
CA ALA A 524 9.16 -7.75 22.06
C ALA A 524 8.30 -9.00 22.35
N GLU A 525 8.19 -9.94 21.40
CA GLU A 525 7.46 -11.21 21.60
C GLU A 525 8.14 -12.12 22.64
N ALA A 526 9.47 -12.26 22.56
CA ALA A 526 10.23 -13.06 23.51
C ALA A 526 10.09 -12.55 24.95
N ARG A 527 10.21 -11.24 25.17
CA ARG A 527 10.00 -10.62 26.49
C ARG A 527 8.59 -10.77 27.03
N GLN A 528 7.59 -10.93 26.16
CA GLN A 528 6.19 -11.21 26.55
C GLN A 528 5.92 -12.70 26.78
N GLY A 529 6.93 -13.56 26.68
CA GLY A 529 6.79 -14.99 26.84
C GLY A 529 6.02 -15.69 25.70
N ARG A 530 5.94 -15.05 24.51
CA ARG A 530 5.25 -15.61 23.34
C ARG A 530 6.09 -16.58 22.52
N GLY A 531 7.29 -16.94 23.03
CA GLY A 531 8.23 -17.83 22.34
C GLY A 531 9.03 -17.15 21.24
N TYR A 532 9.69 -17.95 20.40
CA TYR A 532 10.69 -17.48 19.43
C TYR A 532 10.27 -17.64 17.95
N ARG A 533 8.97 -17.75 17.67
CA ARG A 533 8.50 -17.85 16.28
C ARG A 533 8.96 -16.63 15.45
N LYS A 534 8.77 -15.43 15.98
CA LYS A 534 9.18 -14.20 15.30
C LYS A 534 10.70 -14.09 15.17
N ALA A 535 11.45 -14.55 16.18
CA ALA A 535 12.90 -14.64 16.10
C ALA A 535 13.38 -15.59 14.98
N ALA A 536 12.66 -16.69 14.74
CA ALA A 536 12.95 -17.58 13.63
C ALA A 536 12.77 -16.87 12.27
N VAL A 537 11.70 -16.09 12.11
CA VAL A 537 11.46 -15.27 10.90
C VAL A 537 12.53 -14.19 10.76
N ALA A 538 12.84 -13.45 11.83
CA ALA A 538 13.83 -12.39 11.83
C ALA A 538 15.22 -12.90 11.46
N ARG A 539 15.66 -14.03 12.04
CA ARG A 539 16.94 -14.69 11.71
C ARG A 539 16.98 -15.15 10.27
N ALA A 540 15.94 -15.85 9.79
CA ALA A 540 15.87 -16.29 8.42
C ALA A 540 15.91 -15.12 7.42
N TYR A 541 15.18 -14.03 7.74
CA TYR A 541 15.19 -12.82 6.91
C TYR A 541 16.58 -12.17 6.88
N ARG A 542 17.21 -11.96 8.03
CA ARG A 542 18.56 -11.41 8.15
C ARG A 542 19.56 -12.19 7.30
N LEU A 543 19.58 -13.52 7.48
CA LEU A 543 20.53 -14.40 6.79
C LEU A 543 20.33 -14.39 5.26
N ARG A 544 19.09 -14.31 4.79
CA ARG A 544 18.76 -14.45 3.36
C ARG A 544 18.69 -13.12 2.61
N ARG A 545 18.37 -12.01 3.28
CA ARG A 545 18.10 -10.70 2.65
C ARG A 545 19.08 -9.60 3.05
N ALA A 546 19.43 -9.51 4.33
CA ALA A 546 20.26 -8.41 4.85
C ALA A 546 21.75 -8.73 4.78
N GLU A 547 22.17 -9.93 5.14
CA GLU A 547 23.56 -10.38 5.05
C GLU A 547 23.86 -10.93 3.65
N ARG A 548 25.04 -10.57 3.11
CA ARG A 548 25.54 -11.21 1.87
C ARG A 548 26.22 -12.52 2.24
N ARG A 549 25.51 -13.66 2.13
CA ARG A 549 26.06 -14.98 2.36
C ARG A 549 26.09 -15.81 1.09
N ASP A 550 26.98 -16.81 1.06
CA ASP A 550 27.00 -17.85 0.04
C ASP A 550 25.69 -18.66 0.10
N PRO A 551 24.93 -18.73 -1.01
CA PRO A 551 23.70 -19.54 -1.06
C PRO A 551 23.87 -21.01 -0.68
N LEU A 552 25.07 -21.58 -0.85
CA LEU A 552 25.38 -22.95 -0.45
C LEU A 552 25.49 -23.12 1.08
N GLY A 553 25.69 -22.03 1.83
CA GLY A 553 25.71 -22.01 3.29
C GLY A 553 24.34 -22.03 3.97
N TRP A 554 23.24 -21.94 3.21
CA TRP A 554 21.89 -21.92 3.79
C TRP A 554 21.37 -23.32 4.05
N ARG A 555 20.68 -23.47 5.17
CA ARG A 555 19.92 -24.67 5.48
C ARG A 555 18.44 -24.35 5.51
N THR A 556 17.65 -25.18 4.83
CA THR A 556 16.20 -25.12 4.95
C THR A 556 15.81 -25.44 6.39
N PRO A 557 14.98 -24.59 7.05
CA PRO A 557 14.49 -24.90 8.38
C PRO A 557 13.84 -26.29 8.43
N PRO A 558 13.96 -27.03 9.54
CA PRO A 558 13.25 -28.29 9.72
C PRO A 558 11.76 -28.12 9.49
N ALA A 559 11.07 -29.16 8.99
CA ALA A 559 9.64 -29.12 8.71
C ALA A 559 8.81 -28.69 9.92
N SER A 560 9.20 -29.09 11.13
CA SER A 560 8.55 -28.69 12.39
C SER A 560 8.67 -27.19 12.65
N VAL A 561 9.82 -26.59 12.37
CA VAL A 561 10.06 -25.15 12.54
C VAL A 561 9.23 -24.34 11.54
N LEU A 562 9.28 -24.71 10.26
CA LEU A 562 8.47 -24.01 9.25
C LEU A 562 6.96 -24.17 9.52
N ARG A 563 6.51 -25.35 9.94
CA ARG A 563 5.11 -25.57 10.31
C ARG A 563 4.70 -24.67 11.47
N ALA A 564 5.53 -24.54 12.51
CA ALA A 564 5.28 -23.63 13.63
C ALA A 564 5.26 -22.15 13.18
N ILE A 565 6.15 -21.75 12.26
CA ILE A 565 6.14 -20.40 11.66
C ILE A 565 4.81 -20.13 10.94
N LEU A 566 4.39 -21.06 10.07
CA LEU A 566 3.16 -20.94 9.28
C LEU A 566 1.88 -20.95 10.15
N ASP A 567 1.88 -21.77 11.20
CA ASP A 567 0.72 -21.94 12.09
C ASP A 567 0.67 -20.89 13.22
N GLY A 568 1.69 -20.02 13.31
CA GLY A 568 1.83 -19.06 14.41
C GLY A 568 2.11 -19.70 15.77
N ALA A 569 2.56 -20.96 15.78
CA ALA A 569 2.86 -21.68 17.02
C ALA A 569 4.16 -21.20 17.67
N GLN A 570 4.24 -21.33 19.00
CA GLN A 570 5.44 -21.00 19.74
C GLN A 570 6.61 -21.92 19.36
N LEU A 571 7.81 -21.34 19.31
CA LEU A 571 9.07 -22.04 19.16
C LEU A 571 9.95 -21.80 20.40
N ASP A 572 10.70 -22.82 20.80
CA ASP A 572 11.71 -22.69 21.84
C ASP A 572 13.06 -22.19 21.27
N ALA A 573 13.99 -21.83 22.16
CA ALA A 573 15.31 -21.35 21.75
C ALA A 573 16.15 -22.41 20.99
N ARG A 574 15.90 -23.71 21.22
CA ARG A 574 16.59 -24.79 20.50
C ARG A 574 16.15 -24.88 19.05
N ALA A 575 14.85 -24.69 18.78
CA ALA A 575 14.33 -24.65 17.41
C ALA A 575 14.93 -23.49 16.62
N LEU A 576 15.20 -22.34 17.26
CA LEU A 576 15.85 -21.20 16.64
C LEU A 576 17.29 -21.49 16.20
N ALA A 577 18.05 -22.27 16.95
CA ALA A 577 19.41 -22.69 16.59
C ALA A 577 19.48 -23.55 15.31
N ALA A 578 18.37 -24.17 14.89
CA ALA A 578 18.27 -24.93 13.65
C ALA A 578 18.13 -24.04 12.39
N ILE A 579 18.01 -22.72 12.56
CA ILE A 579 18.00 -21.73 11.48
C ILE A 579 19.41 -21.15 11.35
N SER A 580 20.16 -21.60 10.36
CA SER A 580 21.57 -21.20 10.16
C SER A 580 21.81 -20.78 8.69
#